data_b85eef26505a2d19442cca6ecc8124da
#
_entry.id   b85eef26505a2d19442cca6ecc8124da
#
_cell.length_a   1.000
_cell.length_b   1.000
_cell.length_c   1.000
_cell.angle_alpha   90.00
_cell.angle_beta   90.00
_cell.angle_gamma   90.00
#
_symmetry.space_group_name_H-M   'P 1'
#
loop_
_entity.id
_entity.type
_entity.pdbx_description
1 polymer ?
#
loop_
_entity_poly.entity_id
_entity_poly.type
_entity_poly.pdbx_seq_one_letter_code
_entity_poly.pdbx_strand_id
1 'polypeptide(L)'
;AIGLNDRVELSFGHQDFNTRATGTALGLPGLHLKQDVLGAKWRVAGDAVVDSDTWMPQIAVGVQHKRLQSSGLDSTLAALGADRSGTDVYVSATKLFLAQGVLVNGTLRATRANQGGLLGHGATLGGADDGYELVPEVSVAWLLRKDVAVGLEYRGMPNKLQRAGAAAGLGNGLRADDWMDLFVAWTPSKNVSLTAAWVNLG
;
A
#
# COMPACT_ATOMS: atom_id res chain seq x y z
N ALA A 1 -14.27 3.00 -2.43
CA ALA A 1 -14.03 4.42 -2.68
C ALA A 1 -15.30 5.09 -3.19
N ILE A 2 -15.47 6.37 -2.90
CA ILE A 2 -16.61 7.20 -3.33
C ILE A 2 -16.05 8.50 -3.91
N GLY A 3 -16.38 8.80 -5.18
CA GLY A 3 -16.11 10.10 -5.78
C GLY A 3 -17.11 11.14 -5.26
N LEU A 4 -16.62 12.22 -4.70
CA LEU A 4 -17.48 13.35 -4.29
C LEU A 4 -17.77 14.29 -5.46
N ASN A 5 -16.81 14.37 -6.37
CA ASN A 5 -16.88 15.10 -7.64
C ASN A 5 -15.79 14.54 -8.57
N ASP A 6 -15.63 15.16 -9.74
CA ASP A 6 -14.64 14.72 -10.75
C ASP A 6 -13.18 14.77 -10.27
N ARG A 7 -12.90 15.38 -9.14
CA ARG A 7 -11.53 15.60 -8.63
C ARG A 7 -11.25 15.02 -7.27
N VAL A 8 -12.27 14.76 -6.46
CA VAL A 8 -12.11 14.34 -5.06
C VAL A 8 -12.70 12.96 -4.84
N GLU A 9 -11.91 12.09 -4.27
CA GLU A 9 -12.28 10.72 -3.91
C GLU A 9 -12.03 10.49 -2.42
N LEU A 10 -12.98 9.86 -1.73
CA LEU A 10 -12.80 9.31 -0.39
C LEU A 10 -12.77 7.79 -0.47
N SER A 11 -11.94 7.16 0.33
CA SER A 11 -11.84 5.71 0.40
C SER A 11 -11.85 5.20 1.82
N PHE A 12 -12.43 4.01 1.99
CA PHE A 12 -12.33 3.22 3.20
C PHE A 12 -11.92 1.80 2.80
N GLY A 13 -10.97 1.23 3.51
CA GLY A 13 -10.54 -0.15 3.38
C GLY A 13 -10.46 -0.82 4.74
N HIS A 14 -10.89 -2.07 4.81
CA HIS A 14 -10.67 -2.95 5.95
C HIS A 14 -9.88 -4.16 5.47
N GLN A 15 -8.79 -4.47 6.15
CA GLN A 15 -7.94 -5.63 5.87
C GLN A 15 -7.98 -6.58 7.07
N ASP A 16 -8.10 -7.87 6.81
CA ASP A 16 -8.00 -8.93 7.80
C ASP A 16 -7.12 -10.05 7.23
N PHE A 17 -5.89 -10.12 7.71
CA PHE A 17 -4.89 -11.08 7.26
C PHE A 17 -4.64 -12.12 8.35
N ASN A 18 -4.94 -13.38 8.09
CA ASN A 18 -4.64 -14.49 8.99
C ASN A 18 -3.19 -14.96 8.83
N THR A 19 -2.39 -14.84 9.87
CA THR A 19 -0.96 -15.19 9.85
C THR A 19 -0.68 -16.70 9.78
N ARG A 20 -1.69 -17.53 10.02
CA ARG A 20 -1.63 -19.01 9.92
C ARG A 20 -0.39 -19.60 10.62
N ALA A 21 0.42 -20.38 9.86
CA ALA A 21 1.61 -21.07 10.37
C ALA A 21 2.68 -20.08 10.91
N THR A 22 2.82 -18.91 10.30
CA THR A 22 3.76 -17.87 10.76
C THR A 22 3.43 -17.36 12.15
N GLY A 23 2.16 -17.07 12.41
CA GLY A 23 1.71 -16.66 13.76
C GLY A 23 1.94 -17.77 14.78
N THR A 24 1.66 -19.03 14.44
CA THR A 24 1.91 -20.18 15.31
C THR A 24 3.40 -20.34 15.62
N ALA A 25 4.27 -20.19 14.62
CA ALA A 25 5.73 -20.29 14.80
C ALA A 25 6.27 -19.16 15.69
N LEU A 26 5.63 -18.01 15.71
CA LEU A 26 5.96 -16.87 16.59
C LEU A 26 5.29 -16.94 17.97
N GLY A 27 4.63 -18.04 18.32
CA GLY A 27 3.92 -18.19 19.59
C GLY A 27 2.58 -17.45 19.68
N LEU A 28 2.05 -17.00 18.54
CA LEU A 28 0.79 -16.25 18.42
C LEU A 28 -0.21 -17.01 17.51
N PRO A 29 -0.64 -18.22 17.91
CA PRO A 29 -1.56 -19.02 17.10
C PRO A 29 -2.90 -18.29 16.92
N GLY A 30 -3.42 -18.28 15.69
CA GLY A 30 -4.69 -17.62 15.38
C GLY A 30 -4.60 -16.09 15.29
N LEU A 31 -3.39 -15.52 15.26
CA LEU A 31 -3.22 -14.07 15.08
C LEU A 31 -3.77 -13.62 13.73
N HIS A 32 -4.64 -12.62 13.80
CA HIS A 32 -5.11 -11.85 12.65
C HIS A 32 -4.50 -10.44 12.68
N LEU A 33 -3.90 -10.02 11.57
CA LEU A 33 -3.47 -8.64 11.35
C LEU A 33 -4.64 -7.89 10.71
N LYS A 34 -5.29 -7.03 11.51
CA LYS A 34 -6.44 -6.24 11.06
C LYS A 34 -6.10 -4.78 11.00
N GLN A 35 -6.49 -4.12 9.91
CA GLN A 35 -6.21 -2.71 9.70
C GLN A 35 -7.39 -2.02 9.04
N ASP A 36 -7.72 -0.83 9.53
CA ASP A 36 -8.60 0.11 8.86
C ASP A 36 -7.77 1.20 8.16
N VAL A 37 -8.17 1.55 6.95
CA VAL A 37 -7.54 2.59 6.14
C VAL A 37 -8.60 3.57 5.68
N LEU A 38 -8.45 4.84 6.06
CA LEU A 38 -9.25 5.96 5.57
C LEU A 38 -8.39 6.77 4.61
N GLY A 39 -8.88 7.07 3.43
CA GLY A 39 -8.15 7.80 2.42
C GLY A 39 -8.94 8.96 1.83
N ALA A 40 -8.21 10.00 1.44
CA ALA A 40 -8.71 11.06 0.58
C ALA A 40 -7.70 11.32 -0.53
N LYS A 41 -8.19 11.48 -1.77
CA LYS A 41 -7.37 11.78 -2.94
C LYS A 41 -7.98 12.95 -3.70
N TRP A 42 -7.13 13.87 -4.14
CA TRP A 42 -7.50 15.02 -4.92
C TRP A 42 -6.68 15.07 -6.21
N ARG A 43 -7.36 15.06 -7.36
CA ARG A 43 -6.76 15.32 -8.67
C ARG A 43 -6.46 16.82 -8.79
N VAL A 44 -5.17 17.16 -8.78
CA VAL A 44 -4.70 18.56 -8.80
C VAL A 44 -4.44 19.07 -10.22
N ALA A 45 -4.07 18.16 -11.15
CA ALA A 45 -3.79 18.49 -12.52
C ALA A 45 -4.04 17.32 -13.47
N GLY A 46 -4.12 17.61 -14.77
CA GLY A 46 -4.41 16.65 -15.83
C GLY A 46 -5.88 16.22 -15.87
N ASP A 47 -6.29 15.68 -17.02
CA ASP A 47 -7.63 15.16 -17.23
C ASP A 47 -7.81 13.76 -16.59
N ALA A 48 -9.03 13.25 -16.58
CA ALA A 48 -9.25 11.87 -16.16
C ALA A 48 -8.46 10.91 -17.05
N VAL A 49 -7.95 9.82 -16.48
CA VAL A 49 -7.05 8.89 -17.18
C VAL A 49 -7.65 8.37 -18.50
N VAL A 50 -8.97 8.22 -18.56
CA VAL A 50 -9.70 7.74 -19.75
C VAL A 50 -9.98 8.84 -20.77
N ASP A 51 -9.83 10.12 -20.43
CA ASP A 51 -10.08 11.27 -21.31
C ASP A 51 -8.77 11.81 -21.93
N SER A 52 -7.73 11.02 -21.95
CA SER A 52 -6.36 11.47 -22.10
C SER A 52 -5.84 11.56 -23.54
N ASP A 53 -6.40 12.43 -24.36
CA ASP A 53 -5.75 12.86 -25.61
C ASP A 53 -4.61 13.87 -25.39
N THR A 54 -4.41 14.31 -24.14
CA THR A 54 -3.36 15.25 -23.76
C THR A 54 -2.08 14.53 -23.37
N TRP A 55 -0.91 15.15 -23.59
CA TRP A 55 0.39 14.64 -23.16
C TRP A 55 0.52 14.60 -21.62
N MET A 56 -0.23 15.46 -20.92
CA MET A 56 -0.15 15.64 -19.47
C MET A 56 -0.75 14.43 -18.72
N PRO A 57 -0.03 13.82 -17.77
CA PRO A 57 -0.60 12.77 -16.94
C PRO A 57 -1.63 13.36 -15.96
N GLN A 58 -2.54 12.52 -15.49
CA GLN A 58 -3.35 12.84 -14.32
C GLN A 58 -2.44 12.89 -13.10
N ILE A 59 -2.37 14.03 -12.40
CA ILE A 59 -1.62 14.19 -11.17
C ILE A 59 -2.60 14.32 -10.01
N ALA A 60 -2.38 13.52 -8.97
CA ALA A 60 -3.18 13.54 -7.76
C ALA A 60 -2.29 13.58 -6.52
N VAL A 61 -2.78 14.22 -5.48
CA VAL A 61 -2.22 14.16 -4.13
C VAL A 61 -3.22 13.45 -3.23
N GLY A 62 -2.72 12.73 -2.22
CA GLY A 62 -3.62 12.03 -1.32
C GLY A 62 -3.02 11.83 0.05
N VAL A 63 -3.91 11.47 0.95
CA VAL A 63 -3.61 11.13 2.33
C VAL A 63 -4.31 9.82 2.69
N GLN A 64 -3.64 9.00 3.49
CA GLN A 64 -4.20 7.76 4.03
C GLN A 64 -3.90 7.68 5.52
N HIS A 65 -4.93 7.65 6.34
CA HIS A 65 -4.81 7.35 7.76
C HIS A 65 -5.07 5.86 7.96
N LYS A 66 -4.11 5.17 8.57
CA LYS A 66 -4.13 3.74 8.81
C LYS A 66 -4.14 3.45 10.30
N ARG A 67 -4.97 2.53 10.73
CA ARG A 67 -5.08 2.14 12.13
C ARG A 67 -5.14 0.61 12.26
N LEU A 68 -4.20 0.07 13.02
CA LEU A 68 -4.17 -1.35 13.35
C LEU A 68 -5.27 -1.67 14.36
N GLN A 69 -6.06 -2.72 14.08
CA GLN A 69 -7.16 -3.19 14.92
C GLN A 69 -6.82 -4.48 15.68
N SER A 70 -5.64 -5.08 15.42
CA SER A 70 -5.21 -6.32 16.06
C SER A 70 -4.79 -6.07 17.50
N SER A 71 -5.54 -6.56 18.48
CA SER A 71 -5.19 -6.45 19.91
C SER A 71 -4.07 -7.41 20.34
N GLY A 72 -3.88 -8.53 19.62
CA GLY A 72 -2.84 -9.51 19.93
C GLY A 72 -1.40 -9.03 19.73
N LEU A 73 -1.19 -7.86 19.13
CA LEU A 73 0.14 -7.24 18.91
C LEU A 73 0.45 -6.10 19.87
N ASP A 74 -0.42 -5.73 20.80
CA ASP A 74 -0.27 -4.52 21.61
C ASP A 74 1.02 -4.51 22.44
N SER A 75 1.32 -5.61 23.11
CA SER A 75 2.55 -5.74 23.90
C SER A 75 3.80 -5.73 23.01
N THR A 76 3.73 -6.38 21.85
CA THR A 76 4.84 -6.44 20.90
C THR A 76 5.13 -5.05 20.31
N LEU A 77 4.10 -4.33 19.87
CA LEU A 77 4.25 -2.98 19.33
C LEU A 77 4.79 -2.02 20.40
N ALA A 78 4.28 -2.11 21.64
CA ALA A 78 4.79 -1.30 22.75
C ALA A 78 6.27 -1.60 23.04
N ALA A 79 6.67 -2.88 23.04
CA ALA A 79 8.05 -3.29 23.23
C ALA A 79 8.99 -2.80 22.11
N LEU A 80 8.52 -2.74 20.87
CA LEU A 80 9.26 -2.23 19.71
C LEU A 80 9.23 -0.70 19.63
N GLY A 81 8.38 -0.04 20.42
CA GLY A 81 8.15 1.40 20.36
C GLY A 81 7.48 1.82 19.03
N ALA A 82 6.59 0.98 18.51
CA ALA A 82 5.84 1.23 17.29
C ALA A 82 4.40 1.70 17.59
N ASP A 83 3.92 2.68 16.85
CA ASP A 83 2.56 3.21 16.99
C ASP A 83 1.52 2.33 16.27
N ARG A 84 0.30 2.29 16.81
CA ARG A 84 -0.83 1.56 16.19
C ARG A 84 -1.44 2.27 14.98
N SER A 85 -1.16 3.55 14.81
CA SER A 85 -1.73 4.34 13.71
C SER A 85 -0.70 5.29 13.13
N GLY A 86 -0.90 5.61 11.87
CA GLY A 86 -0.08 6.58 11.17
C GLY A 86 -0.82 7.14 9.96
N THR A 87 -0.25 8.19 9.39
CA THR A 87 -0.81 8.86 8.22
C THR A 87 0.24 8.93 7.14
N ASP A 88 -0.06 8.42 5.96
CA ASP A 88 0.78 8.55 4.79
C ASP A 88 0.27 9.72 3.94
N VAL A 89 1.18 10.42 3.29
CA VAL A 89 0.86 11.37 2.23
C VAL A 89 1.57 10.95 0.95
N TYR A 90 0.93 11.19 -0.20
CA TYR A 90 1.51 10.78 -1.48
C TYR A 90 1.15 11.72 -2.62
N VAL A 91 1.99 11.71 -3.64
CA VAL A 91 1.70 12.27 -4.96
C VAL A 91 1.77 11.14 -5.98
N SER A 92 0.82 11.10 -6.90
CA SER A 92 0.78 10.10 -7.97
C SER A 92 0.59 10.76 -9.33
N ALA A 93 1.21 10.16 -10.35
CA ALA A 93 1.04 10.51 -11.74
C ALA A 93 0.57 9.28 -12.52
N THR A 94 -0.56 9.38 -13.22
CA THR A 94 -1.13 8.26 -13.98
C THR A 94 -1.34 8.67 -15.42
N LYS A 95 -0.90 7.84 -16.37
CA LYS A 95 -1.04 8.08 -17.80
C LYS A 95 -1.49 6.82 -18.52
N LEU A 96 -2.55 6.95 -19.32
CA LEU A 96 -2.97 5.94 -20.27
C LEU A 96 -2.45 6.32 -21.68
N PHE A 97 -1.65 5.45 -22.27
CA PHE A 97 -1.20 5.51 -23.65
C PHE A 97 -2.17 4.68 -24.50
N LEU A 98 -3.23 5.33 -24.98
CA LEU A 98 -4.34 4.64 -25.66
C LEU A 98 -3.89 3.87 -26.91
N ALA A 99 -3.01 4.45 -27.73
CA ALA A 99 -2.52 3.81 -28.94
C ALA A 99 -1.74 2.52 -28.69
N GLN A 100 -1.08 2.41 -27.53
CA GLN A 100 -0.32 1.24 -27.10
C GLN A 100 -1.12 0.33 -26.16
N GLY A 101 -2.27 0.79 -25.68
CA GLY A 101 -3.04 0.07 -24.68
C GLY A 101 -2.29 -0.09 -23.34
N VAL A 102 -1.46 0.89 -22.96
CA VAL A 102 -0.61 0.82 -21.76
C VAL A 102 -1.01 1.89 -20.76
N LEU A 103 -1.30 1.47 -19.53
CA LEU A 103 -1.50 2.33 -18.37
C LEU A 103 -0.24 2.30 -17.50
N VAL A 104 0.27 3.49 -17.14
CA VAL A 104 1.42 3.63 -16.25
C VAL A 104 1.02 4.52 -15.07
N ASN A 105 1.36 4.11 -13.87
CA ASN A 105 1.26 4.91 -12.66
C ASN A 105 2.61 4.96 -11.94
N GLY A 106 2.98 6.14 -11.47
CA GLY A 106 4.09 6.33 -10.55
C GLY A 106 3.60 7.11 -9.34
N THR A 107 3.95 6.66 -8.14
CA THR A 107 3.60 7.29 -6.86
C THR A 107 4.84 7.45 -6.00
N LEU A 108 4.98 8.60 -5.38
CA LEU A 108 5.95 8.83 -4.32
C LEU A 108 5.18 9.04 -3.01
N ARG A 109 5.43 8.19 -2.04
CA ARG A 109 4.74 8.17 -0.75
C ARG A 109 5.70 8.51 0.38
N ALA A 110 5.31 9.46 1.23
CA ALA A 110 5.92 9.66 2.54
C ALA A 110 5.17 8.81 3.56
N THR A 111 5.86 7.87 4.17
CA THR A 111 5.29 6.91 5.11
C THR A 111 6.27 6.53 6.21
N ARG A 112 5.75 6.10 7.35
CA ARG A 112 6.47 5.42 8.41
C ARG A 112 5.82 4.08 8.77
N ALA A 113 4.96 3.59 7.89
CA ALA A 113 4.17 2.38 8.07
C ALA A 113 5.03 1.12 7.93
N ASN A 114 5.03 0.25 8.92
CA ASN A 114 5.70 -1.04 8.88
C ASN A 114 4.82 -2.04 8.11
N GLN A 115 5.34 -2.66 7.05
CA GLN A 115 4.59 -3.59 6.19
C GLN A 115 3.21 -3.01 5.79
N GLY A 116 3.21 -1.79 5.24
CA GLY A 116 1.98 -1.11 4.86
C GLY A 116 1.10 -0.66 6.03
N GLY A 117 1.57 -0.78 7.30
CA GLY A 117 0.85 -0.46 8.53
C GLY A 117 0.31 -1.68 9.29
N LEU A 118 0.42 -2.89 8.73
CA LEU A 118 -0.01 -4.13 9.37
C LEU A 118 0.82 -4.49 10.61
N LEU A 119 2.03 -3.97 10.71
CA LEU A 119 2.93 -4.10 11.87
C LEU A 119 3.16 -2.77 12.58
N GLY A 120 2.15 -1.88 12.56
CA GLY A 120 2.23 -0.57 13.19
C GLY A 120 3.02 0.45 12.38
N HIS A 121 3.52 1.51 13.03
CA HIS A 121 4.16 2.65 12.38
C HIS A 121 5.38 3.09 13.18
N GLY A 122 6.52 3.25 12.50
CA GLY A 122 7.79 3.57 13.12
C GLY A 122 8.29 2.49 14.08
N ALA A 123 9.42 2.73 14.72
CA ALA A 123 9.95 1.95 15.83
C ALA A 123 10.99 2.79 16.58
N THR A 124 11.07 2.67 17.91
CA THR A 124 12.05 3.41 18.72
C THR A 124 13.02 2.52 19.45
N LEU A 125 12.76 1.21 19.57
CA LEU A 125 13.69 0.26 20.16
C LEU A 125 14.96 0.15 19.29
N GLY A 126 16.12 0.22 19.91
CA GLY A 126 17.41 0.14 19.21
C GLY A 126 17.85 1.42 18.49
N GLY A 127 17.14 2.53 18.72
CA GLY A 127 17.39 3.85 18.12
C GLY A 127 16.14 4.35 17.39
N ALA A 128 15.91 5.65 17.44
CA ALA A 128 14.72 6.25 16.82
C ALA A 128 14.71 6.03 15.31
N ASP A 129 13.70 5.32 14.84
CA ASP A 129 13.39 5.13 13.43
C ASP A 129 11.87 5.31 13.20
N ASP A 130 11.33 6.40 13.74
CA ASP A 130 9.94 6.78 13.70
C ASP A 130 9.63 7.86 12.65
N GLY A 131 10.67 8.38 11.98
CA GLY A 131 10.55 9.40 10.93
C GLY A 131 9.87 8.91 9.66
N TYR A 132 9.39 9.84 8.84
CA TYR A 132 8.88 9.54 7.51
C TYR A 132 10.00 9.19 6.54
N GLU A 133 9.72 8.26 5.65
CA GLU A 133 10.60 7.85 4.54
C GLU A 133 9.83 7.96 3.22
N LEU A 134 10.52 8.40 2.18
CA LEU A 134 9.96 8.48 0.84
C LEU A 134 10.18 7.15 0.12
N VAL A 135 9.09 6.50 -0.26
CA VAL A 135 9.13 5.22 -0.98
C VAL A 135 8.42 5.33 -2.33
N PRO A 136 8.99 4.75 -3.40
CA PRO A 136 8.36 4.71 -4.70
C PRO A 136 7.34 3.57 -4.78
N GLU A 137 6.26 3.82 -5.55
CA GLU A 137 5.33 2.80 -6.03
C GLU A 137 5.17 2.98 -7.53
N VAL A 138 5.23 1.90 -8.29
CA VAL A 138 5.08 1.93 -9.75
C VAL A 138 4.16 0.81 -10.18
N SER A 139 3.24 1.10 -11.10
CA SER A 139 2.45 0.08 -11.77
C SER A 139 2.40 0.30 -13.27
N VAL A 140 2.41 -0.81 -14.01
CA VAL A 140 2.24 -0.83 -15.45
C VAL A 140 1.23 -1.89 -15.81
N ALA A 141 0.21 -1.52 -16.60
CA ALA A 141 -0.79 -2.46 -17.08
C ALA A 141 -0.96 -2.37 -18.59
N TRP A 142 -1.10 -3.52 -19.26
CA TRP A 142 -1.47 -3.65 -20.66
C TRP A 142 -2.92 -4.04 -20.79
N LEU A 143 -3.65 -3.28 -21.59
CA LEU A 143 -5.00 -3.57 -21.99
C LEU A 143 -4.96 -4.61 -23.12
N LEU A 144 -5.07 -5.90 -22.80
CA LEU A 144 -5.11 -6.98 -23.78
C LEU A 144 -6.39 -6.94 -24.60
N ARG A 145 -7.46 -6.48 -23.99
CA ARG A 145 -8.79 -6.29 -24.56
C ARG A 145 -9.45 -5.07 -23.89
N LYS A 146 -10.61 -4.66 -24.39
CA LYS A 146 -11.39 -3.55 -23.81
C LYS A 146 -11.81 -3.80 -22.35
N ASP A 147 -11.87 -5.06 -21.96
CA ASP A 147 -12.36 -5.55 -20.67
C ASP A 147 -11.33 -6.35 -19.89
N VAL A 148 -10.10 -6.52 -20.41
CA VAL A 148 -9.03 -7.32 -19.75
C VAL A 148 -7.71 -6.56 -19.76
N ALA A 149 -7.11 -6.41 -18.61
CA ALA A 149 -5.75 -5.91 -18.43
C ALA A 149 -4.88 -6.90 -17.66
N VAL A 150 -3.60 -6.91 -17.96
CA VAL A 150 -2.55 -7.60 -17.18
C VAL A 150 -1.51 -6.57 -16.78
N GLY A 151 -0.99 -6.65 -15.57
CA GLY A 151 -0.02 -5.66 -15.12
C GLY A 151 0.90 -6.16 -14.02
N LEU A 152 1.89 -5.34 -13.76
CA LEU A 152 2.90 -5.50 -12.71
C LEU A 152 2.83 -4.29 -11.80
N GLU A 153 2.98 -4.52 -10.50
CA GLU A 153 3.15 -3.48 -9.50
C GLU A 153 4.42 -3.71 -8.69
N TYR A 154 5.06 -2.63 -8.31
CA TYR A 154 6.17 -2.59 -7.38
C TYR A 154 5.88 -1.55 -6.31
N ARG A 155 6.15 -1.88 -5.06
CA ARG A 155 6.04 -0.98 -3.91
C ARG A 155 7.26 -1.10 -3.02
N GLY A 156 8.00 0.00 -2.89
CA GLY A 156 9.06 0.12 -1.89
C GLY A 156 8.47 0.09 -0.47
N MET A 157 9.17 -0.57 0.46
CA MET A 157 8.77 -0.64 1.86
C MET A 157 9.81 0.04 2.75
N PRO A 158 9.39 0.92 3.68
CA PRO A 158 10.31 1.48 4.66
C PRO A 158 10.74 0.39 5.66
N ASN A 159 12.02 0.38 6.00
CA ASN A 159 12.61 -0.67 6.83
C ASN A 159 12.77 -0.23 8.29
N LYS A 160 11.70 0.23 8.92
CA LYS A 160 11.69 0.81 10.27
C LYS A 160 11.89 -0.20 11.39
N LEU A 161 11.49 -1.47 11.18
CA LEU A 161 11.56 -2.51 12.21
C LEU A 161 12.90 -3.24 12.26
N GLN A 162 13.82 -3.05 11.31
CA GLN A 162 15.08 -3.81 11.27
C GLN A 162 15.94 -3.60 12.53
N ARG A 163 16.13 -2.33 12.93
CA ARG A 163 16.91 -2.00 14.12
C ARG A 163 16.25 -2.50 15.41
N ALA A 164 14.93 -2.32 15.51
CA ALA A 164 14.15 -2.81 16.64
C ALA A 164 14.20 -4.33 16.74
N GLY A 165 14.13 -5.04 15.63
CA GLY A 165 14.28 -6.50 15.56
C GLY A 165 15.67 -6.96 16.02
N ALA A 166 16.74 -6.30 15.56
CA ALA A 166 18.10 -6.60 16.00
C ALA A 166 18.28 -6.36 17.51
N ALA A 167 17.76 -5.25 18.05
CA ALA A 167 17.80 -4.94 19.49
C ALA A 167 16.96 -5.92 20.33
N ALA A 168 15.89 -6.48 19.77
CA ALA A 168 15.08 -7.53 20.40
C ALA A 168 15.67 -8.95 20.27
N GLY A 169 16.86 -9.10 19.66
CA GLY A 169 17.51 -10.40 19.48
C GLY A 169 16.99 -11.21 18.28
N LEU A 170 16.19 -10.61 17.40
CA LEU A 170 15.61 -11.25 16.22
C LEU A 170 16.49 -11.11 14.95
N GLY A 171 17.66 -10.49 15.06
CA GLY A 171 18.55 -10.24 13.93
C GLY A 171 17.83 -9.46 12.81
N ASN A 172 17.83 -10.02 11.61
CA ASN A 172 17.13 -9.43 10.45
C ASN A 172 15.67 -9.92 10.30
N GLY A 173 15.11 -10.63 11.28
CA GLY A 173 13.77 -11.23 11.16
C GLY A 173 12.62 -10.22 11.02
N LEU A 174 12.86 -8.94 11.33
CA LEU A 174 11.87 -7.85 11.13
C LEU A 174 12.27 -6.88 10.02
N ARG A 175 13.24 -7.26 9.17
CA ARG A 175 13.55 -6.48 7.97
C ARG A 175 12.34 -6.51 7.02
N ALA A 176 12.02 -5.36 6.46
CA ALA A 176 11.03 -5.26 5.41
C ALA A 176 11.68 -5.47 4.04
N ASP A 177 11.00 -6.23 3.18
CA ASP A 177 11.34 -6.36 1.77
C ASP A 177 10.27 -5.65 0.92
N ASP A 178 10.66 -5.19 -0.26
CA ASP A 178 9.77 -4.53 -1.20
C ASP A 178 8.76 -5.53 -1.77
N TRP A 179 7.58 -5.04 -2.10
CA TRP A 179 6.52 -5.88 -2.66
C TRP A 179 6.48 -5.77 -4.18
N MET A 180 6.24 -6.89 -4.82
CA MET A 180 5.97 -6.99 -6.24
C MET A 180 4.76 -7.88 -6.47
N ASP A 181 3.91 -7.48 -7.40
CA ASP A 181 2.81 -8.33 -7.82
C ASP A 181 2.61 -8.36 -9.34
N LEU A 182 2.00 -9.45 -9.79
CA LEU A 182 1.45 -9.64 -11.13
C LEU A 182 -0.06 -9.75 -10.99
N PHE A 183 -0.80 -8.92 -11.69
CA PHE A 183 -2.25 -8.95 -11.64
C PHE A 183 -2.92 -9.12 -13.01
N VAL A 184 -4.13 -9.65 -12.97
CA VAL A 184 -5.06 -9.66 -14.10
C VAL A 184 -6.35 -9.00 -13.63
N ALA A 185 -6.79 -7.97 -14.35
CA ALA A 185 -8.06 -7.30 -14.12
C ALA A 185 -9.03 -7.58 -15.25
N TRP A 186 -10.24 -7.96 -14.91
CA TRP A 186 -11.35 -8.18 -15.86
C TRP A 186 -12.55 -7.35 -15.46
N THR A 187 -13.05 -6.58 -16.42
CA THR A 187 -14.21 -5.68 -16.25
C THR A 187 -15.36 -6.16 -17.14
N PRO A 188 -16.12 -7.20 -16.72
CA PRO A 188 -17.20 -7.79 -17.53
C PRO A 188 -18.33 -6.80 -17.83
N SER A 189 -18.46 -5.76 -17.04
CA SER A 189 -19.42 -4.68 -17.26
C SER A 189 -18.89 -3.38 -16.66
N LYS A 190 -19.48 -2.24 -17.03
CA LYS A 190 -19.11 -0.92 -16.49
C LYS A 190 -19.31 -0.75 -14.98
N ASN A 191 -19.99 -1.68 -14.33
CA ASN A 191 -20.28 -1.63 -12.89
C ASN A 191 -19.55 -2.72 -12.10
N VAL A 192 -18.80 -3.63 -12.76
CA VAL A 192 -18.12 -4.76 -12.10
C VAL A 192 -16.69 -4.85 -12.61
N SER A 193 -15.75 -4.90 -11.69
CA SER A 193 -14.35 -5.22 -11.96
C SER A 193 -13.90 -6.33 -11.00
N LEU A 194 -13.21 -7.32 -11.54
CA LEU A 194 -12.61 -8.43 -10.80
C LEU A 194 -11.10 -8.39 -11.03
N THR A 195 -10.33 -8.41 -9.96
CA THR A 195 -8.87 -8.45 -10.04
C THR A 195 -8.35 -9.65 -9.27
N ALA A 196 -7.49 -10.42 -9.91
CA ALA A 196 -6.69 -11.46 -9.28
C ALA A 196 -5.22 -11.07 -9.34
N ALA A 197 -4.50 -11.21 -8.24
CA ALA A 197 -3.08 -10.90 -8.17
C ALA A 197 -2.31 -12.03 -7.50
N TRP A 198 -1.08 -12.26 -7.98
CA TRP A 198 -0.07 -13.03 -7.31
C TRP A 198 0.96 -12.07 -6.73
N VAL A 199 1.11 -12.08 -5.40
CA VAL A 199 1.91 -11.10 -4.66
C VAL A 199 3.13 -11.81 -4.08
N ASN A 200 4.32 -11.25 -4.35
CA ASN A 200 5.56 -11.59 -3.65
C ASN A 200 5.81 -10.52 -2.57
N LEU A 201 5.91 -10.96 -1.35
CA LEU A 201 6.13 -10.10 -0.17
C LEU A 201 7.58 -10.11 0.34
N GLY A 202 8.52 -10.65 -0.47
CA GLY A 202 9.92 -10.82 -0.12
C GLY A 202 10.24 -12.18 0.47
#